data_14320a49047defa26d656c147f2366ca
#
_entry.id   14320a49047defa26d656c147f2366ca
#
_cell.length_a   1.000
_cell.length_b   1.000
_cell.length_c   1.000
_cell.angle_alpha   90.00
_cell.angle_beta   90.00
_cell.angle_gamma   90.00
#
_symmetry.space_group_name_H-M   'P 1'
#
loop_
_entity.id
_entity.type
_entity.pdbx_description
1 polymer ?
#
loop_
_entity_poly.entity_id
_entity_poly.type
_entity_poly.pdbx_seq_one_letter_code
_entity_poly.pdbx_strand_id
1 'polypeptide(L)'
;EGGRLHKISGSSWTESVVENIDGFDNPEEGIVVLQEATKGDGTDIIIMGDGFSKDRFGSAGDYDKIMRKAYNDFFSVEPYTSLKEYFNVYYINAVSAEDHDAKTSLNGEPLLNGAIQGDASTIFSTQFTPNTTSITGDDNATRTYAAQAIRKKGGKNGSECTDEDEISSRVNSSLIMVMVNVKCHAGTCSISYNFATDYCAVSSVAYTALSTSEEMRRWTLIHEAGGHGFGKLSDEYGDNFINSFSTTEWDYLIRQHNSGIYRNINEHWTADEKEDGWDNDFRDTYTDESNVYWSDLLDASYGYTTSEGLGIYRGGKTYSNLFCRPTNNSVMRNQFDPDGHYFNAISRWAIWYRLMRLTNSTTAQSFKESLDDFIAFDNKLTIEKNSALTKSCDTEGLLPLATPVLIYEE
;
A
#
# COMPACT_ATOMS: atom_id res chain seq x y z
N GLU A 1 -14.93 2.68 -12.65
CA GLU A 1 -14.16 3.63 -13.43
C GLU A 1 -12.70 3.42 -13.03
N GLY A 2 -11.92 2.82 -13.95
CA GLY A 2 -10.54 2.45 -13.72
C GLY A 2 -9.68 3.63 -13.27
N GLY A 3 -8.67 3.36 -12.45
CA GLY A 3 -7.80 4.33 -11.82
C GLY A 3 -7.42 5.48 -12.74
N ARG A 4 -7.64 6.71 -12.31
CA ARG A 4 -7.33 7.89 -13.11
C ARG A 4 -5.83 8.08 -13.17
N LEU A 5 -5.30 8.09 -14.38
CA LEU A 5 -3.94 8.55 -14.66
C LEU A 5 -3.90 10.07 -14.51
N HIS A 6 -3.18 10.57 -13.55
CA HIS A 6 -2.85 11.99 -13.46
C HIS A 6 -1.45 12.21 -14.02
N LYS A 7 -1.36 13.02 -15.07
CA LYS A 7 -0.09 13.43 -15.64
C LYS A 7 0.45 14.60 -14.84
N ILE A 8 1.59 14.41 -14.18
CA ILE A 8 2.35 15.51 -13.57
C ILE A 8 3.52 15.81 -14.51
N SER A 9 3.60 17.04 -14.97
CA SER A 9 4.73 17.52 -15.77
C SER A 9 5.83 18.00 -14.85
N GLY A 10 6.97 17.32 -14.85
CA GLY A 10 8.18 17.75 -14.16
C GLY A 10 8.89 16.62 -13.42
N SER A 11 10.18 16.52 -13.58
CA SER A 11 11.03 15.42 -13.14
C SER A 11 11.48 15.48 -11.67
N SER A 12 10.87 16.30 -10.83
CA SER A 12 11.18 16.35 -9.40
C SER A 12 10.02 16.95 -8.63
N TRP A 13 9.62 16.29 -7.53
CA TRP A 13 8.85 17.00 -6.53
C TRP A 13 9.70 18.19 -6.04
N THR A 14 9.11 19.38 -6.00
CA THR A 14 9.76 20.55 -5.45
C THR A 14 9.37 20.62 -4.00
N GLU A 15 10.34 20.62 -3.09
CA GLU A 15 10.08 20.85 -1.67
C GLU A 15 9.38 22.20 -1.53
N SER A 16 8.12 22.20 -1.16
CA SER A 16 7.43 23.42 -0.78
C SER A 16 8.04 23.87 0.55
N VAL A 17 8.25 25.17 0.73
CA VAL A 17 8.67 25.71 2.02
C VAL A 17 7.60 25.28 3.03
N VAL A 18 7.96 24.40 3.96
CA VAL A 18 7.12 24.09 5.11
C VAL A 18 7.16 25.32 6.00
N GLU A 19 6.31 26.28 5.68
CA GLU A 19 5.98 27.31 6.64
C GLU A 19 5.15 26.62 7.71
N ASN A 20 5.78 26.39 8.83
CA ASN A 20 5.14 25.92 10.05
C ASN A 20 4.84 24.42 10.10
N ILE A 21 5.81 23.65 10.57
CA ILE A 21 5.45 22.57 11.50
C ILE A 21 4.96 23.31 12.76
N ASP A 22 3.92 24.13 12.60
CA ASP A 22 3.45 25.05 13.60
C ASP A 22 2.54 24.38 14.61
N GLY A 23 2.97 24.40 15.75
CA GLY A 23 2.37 23.94 16.99
C GLY A 23 3.45 23.45 17.94
N PHE A 24 4.67 23.32 17.44
CA PHE A 24 5.84 23.02 18.25
C PHE A 24 6.83 24.17 18.10
N ASP A 25 7.14 24.82 19.21
CA ASP A 25 8.21 25.84 19.29
C ASP A 25 9.57 25.26 18.90
N ASN A 26 9.63 23.93 18.73
CA ASN A 26 10.78 23.16 18.28
C ASN A 26 10.37 22.08 17.25
N PRO A 27 10.67 22.26 15.95
CA PRO A 27 10.36 21.26 14.92
C PRO A 27 11.00 19.87 15.18
N GLU A 28 12.11 19.81 15.94
CA GLU A 28 12.75 18.54 16.29
C GLU A 28 11.90 17.71 17.26
N GLU A 29 11.10 18.35 18.11
CA GLU A 29 10.19 17.69 19.04
C GLU A 29 8.95 17.14 18.33
N GLY A 30 8.69 17.60 17.10
CA GLY A 30 7.58 17.13 16.26
C GLY A 30 7.87 15.84 15.52
N ILE A 31 9.09 15.28 15.58
CA ILE A 31 9.49 14.07 14.88
C ILE A 31 9.93 13.01 15.89
N VAL A 32 9.26 11.87 15.86
CA VAL A 32 9.55 10.74 16.76
C VAL A 32 10.10 9.57 15.98
N VAL A 33 11.30 9.11 16.36
CA VAL A 33 11.88 7.87 15.85
C VAL A 33 11.21 6.71 16.59
N LEU A 34 10.43 5.90 15.88
CA LEU A 34 9.82 4.69 16.44
C LEU A 34 10.77 3.51 16.38
N GLN A 35 11.62 3.47 15.35
CA GLN A 35 12.56 2.40 15.10
C GLN A 35 13.69 2.86 14.18
N GLU A 36 14.90 2.40 14.45
CA GLU A 36 16.02 2.44 13.50
C GLU A 36 16.26 1.03 12.95
N ALA A 37 16.62 0.94 11.69
CA ALA A 37 17.00 -0.33 11.07
C ALA A 37 18.26 -0.89 11.72
N THR A 38 18.27 -2.19 11.95
CA THR A 38 19.44 -2.92 12.50
C THR A 38 20.02 -3.91 11.50
N LYS A 39 19.36 -4.04 10.33
CA LYS A 39 19.77 -4.90 9.21
C LYS A 39 19.76 -4.14 7.89
N GLY A 40 20.76 -4.40 7.05
CA GLY A 40 20.95 -3.71 5.77
C GLY A 40 21.16 -2.21 5.95
N ASP A 41 20.99 -1.45 4.88
CA ASP A 41 21.12 0.02 4.90
C ASP A 41 19.86 0.71 5.46
N GLY A 42 18.80 -0.06 5.68
CA GLY A 42 17.50 0.45 6.09
C GLY A 42 16.68 1.04 4.95
N THR A 43 15.37 1.07 5.13
CA THR A 43 14.45 1.82 4.26
C THR A 43 13.41 2.52 5.13
N ASP A 44 12.86 3.62 4.64
CA ASP A 44 12.09 4.53 5.48
C ASP A 44 10.60 4.32 5.36
N ILE A 45 9.93 4.32 6.51
CA ILE A 45 8.48 4.46 6.65
C ILE A 45 8.22 5.72 7.45
N ILE A 46 7.43 6.64 6.90
CA ILE A 46 7.04 7.87 7.56
C ILE A 46 5.53 7.87 7.80
N ILE A 47 5.13 8.02 9.05
CA ILE A 47 3.74 8.02 9.48
C ILE A 47 3.34 9.45 9.83
N MET A 48 2.20 9.92 9.34
CA MET A 48 1.67 11.22 9.64
C MET A 48 0.14 11.19 9.63
N GLY A 49 -0.49 12.26 10.08
CA GLY A 49 -1.93 12.36 10.11
C GLY A 49 -2.44 13.59 9.37
N ASP A 50 -3.62 13.51 8.78
CA ASP A 50 -4.34 14.64 8.20
C ASP A 50 -5.66 14.90 8.93
N GLY A 51 -6.03 16.16 9.08
CA GLY A 51 -7.24 16.58 9.78
C GLY A 51 -7.17 16.41 11.30
N PHE A 52 -5.98 16.56 11.88
CA PHE A 52 -5.77 16.63 13.33
C PHE A 52 -5.39 18.06 13.71
N SER A 53 -6.30 18.78 14.39
CA SER A 53 -6.04 20.11 14.94
C SER A 53 -5.10 20.05 16.15
N LYS A 54 -4.60 21.20 16.59
CA LYS A 54 -3.66 21.33 17.71
C LYS A 54 -4.12 20.61 18.98
N ASP A 55 -5.42 20.56 19.26
CA ASP A 55 -5.98 19.93 20.46
C ASP A 55 -5.85 18.40 20.47
N ARG A 56 -5.50 17.80 19.32
CA ARG A 56 -5.30 16.35 19.19
C ARG A 56 -3.89 15.89 19.59
N PHE A 57 -3.01 16.83 19.92
CA PHE A 57 -1.61 16.58 20.29
C PHE A 57 -1.37 16.69 21.79
N GLY A 58 -0.19 16.24 22.23
CA GLY A 58 0.20 16.24 23.63
C GLY A 58 -0.48 15.16 24.47
N SER A 59 -0.40 15.25 25.79
CA SER A 59 -0.84 14.21 26.73
C SER A 59 -2.36 14.00 26.76
N ALA A 60 -3.14 15.02 26.40
CA ALA A 60 -4.59 14.97 26.35
C ALA A 60 -5.13 14.49 24.99
N GLY A 61 -4.31 14.56 23.95
CA GLY A 61 -4.68 14.18 22.60
C GLY A 61 -4.58 12.68 22.32
N ASP A 62 -4.92 12.32 21.10
CA ASP A 62 -4.91 10.93 20.62
C ASP A 62 -3.97 10.70 19.42
N TYR A 63 -3.35 11.76 18.88
CA TYR A 63 -2.47 11.67 17.72
C TYR A 63 -1.34 10.65 17.89
N ASP A 64 -0.54 10.76 18.96
CA ASP A 64 0.56 9.82 19.24
C ASP A 64 0.07 8.36 19.31
N LYS A 65 -1.08 8.13 19.96
CA LYS A 65 -1.67 6.78 20.05
C LYS A 65 -2.05 6.22 18.68
N ILE A 66 -2.61 7.08 17.81
CA ILE A 66 -3.02 6.69 16.45
C ILE A 66 -1.79 6.36 15.60
N MET A 67 -0.73 7.19 15.64
CA MET A 67 0.50 6.94 14.88
C MET A 67 1.21 5.65 15.34
N ARG A 68 1.32 5.44 16.65
CA ARG A 68 1.90 4.20 17.20
C ARG A 68 1.03 2.97 16.90
N LYS A 69 -0.27 3.15 16.85
CA LYS A 69 -1.18 2.07 16.47
C LYS A 69 -1.01 1.70 14.99
N ALA A 70 -0.88 2.68 14.11
CA ALA A 70 -0.59 2.44 12.69
C ALA A 70 0.73 1.69 12.50
N TYR A 71 1.78 2.06 13.23
CA TYR A 71 3.04 1.32 13.26
C TYR A 71 2.86 -0.14 13.70
N ASN A 72 2.16 -0.39 14.79
CA ASN A 72 1.94 -1.74 15.28
C ASN A 72 1.09 -2.57 14.31
N ASP A 73 0.05 -1.97 13.73
CA ASP A 73 -0.83 -2.62 12.76
C ASP A 73 -0.05 -3.01 11.49
N PHE A 74 0.82 -2.14 10.97
CA PHE A 74 1.63 -2.43 9.79
C PHE A 74 2.55 -3.65 10.00
N PHE A 75 3.22 -3.73 11.14
CA PHE A 75 4.13 -4.83 11.48
C PHE A 75 3.45 -6.05 12.11
N SER A 76 2.13 -6.15 12.04
CA SER A 76 1.37 -7.26 12.63
C SER A 76 1.09 -8.42 11.68
N VAL A 77 1.55 -8.35 10.43
CA VAL A 77 1.34 -9.37 9.40
C VAL A 77 2.66 -9.77 8.76
N GLU A 78 2.81 -11.05 8.41
CA GLU A 78 3.95 -11.50 7.62
C GLU A 78 3.82 -11.04 6.15
N PRO A 79 4.93 -10.65 5.50
CA PRO A 79 6.32 -10.78 5.94
C PRO A 79 6.84 -9.60 6.77
N TYR A 80 6.04 -8.55 6.99
CA TYR A 80 6.49 -7.33 7.69
C TYR A 80 6.94 -7.58 9.12
N THR A 81 6.29 -8.51 9.84
CA THR A 81 6.70 -8.89 11.20
C THR A 81 8.15 -9.37 11.22
N SER A 82 8.50 -10.31 10.36
CA SER A 82 9.86 -10.90 10.28
C SER A 82 10.88 -9.98 9.61
N LEU A 83 10.43 -9.02 8.82
CA LEU A 83 11.29 -8.07 8.10
C LEU A 83 11.48 -6.74 8.85
N LYS A 84 10.89 -6.60 10.00
CA LYS A 84 10.82 -5.35 10.76
C LYS A 84 12.16 -4.66 10.95
N GLU A 85 13.23 -5.43 11.23
CA GLU A 85 14.58 -4.92 11.51
C GLU A 85 15.27 -4.21 10.32
N TYR A 86 14.69 -4.25 9.12
CA TYR A 86 15.18 -3.56 7.94
C TYR A 86 14.58 -2.16 7.71
N PHE A 87 13.69 -1.69 8.60
CA PHE A 87 13.00 -0.42 8.43
C PHE A 87 13.45 0.61 9.46
N ASN A 88 13.67 1.83 8.98
CA ASN A 88 13.61 3.03 9.80
C ASN A 88 12.17 3.52 9.84
N VAL A 89 11.64 3.81 10.99
CA VAL A 89 10.25 4.26 11.12
C VAL A 89 10.16 5.52 11.96
N TYR A 90 9.54 6.51 11.38
CA TYR A 90 9.30 7.80 12.01
C TYR A 90 7.80 8.09 12.04
N TYR A 91 7.34 8.84 13.03
CA TYR A 91 6.16 9.63 12.80
C TYR A 91 6.45 11.11 12.98
N ILE A 92 5.71 11.95 12.25
CA ILE A 92 5.84 13.40 12.30
C ILE A 92 4.51 14.03 12.68
N ASN A 93 4.57 15.02 13.56
CA ASN A 93 3.41 15.80 13.96
C ASN A 93 3.01 16.77 12.84
N ALA A 94 1.97 16.42 12.10
CA ALA A 94 1.39 17.23 11.05
C ALA A 94 0.10 17.89 11.57
N VAL A 95 0.19 19.16 11.93
CA VAL A 95 -0.91 19.88 12.59
C VAL A 95 -1.76 20.55 11.53
N SER A 96 -3.02 20.15 11.41
CA SER A 96 -4.03 20.80 10.58
C SER A 96 -4.60 22.03 11.29
N ALA A 97 -5.05 23.00 10.51
CA ALA A 97 -5.73 24.18 11.07
C ALA A 97 -7.02 23.79 11.82
N GLU A 98 -7.69 22.76 11.32
CA GLU A 98 -8.96 22.24 11.84
C GLU A 98 -8.96 20.71 11.86
N ASP A 99 -9.79 20.12 12.72
CA ASP A 99 -10.12 18.70 12.61
C ASP A 99 -10.90 18.46 11.32
N HIS A 100 -10.73 17.28 10.70
CA HIS A 100 -11.46 16.94 9.50
C HIS A 100 -12.97 16.89 9.77
N ASP A 101 -13.76 17.58 8.96
CA ASP A 101 -15.21 17.75 9.14
C ASP A 101 -16.06 16.94 8.15
N ALA A 102 -15.43 16.01 7.41
CA ALA A 102 -16.14 15.13 6.49
C ALA A 102 -17.26 14.36 7.21
N LYS A 103 -18.42 14.30 6.56
CA LYS A 103 -19.62 13.70 7.13
C LYS A 103 -19.69 12.22 6.80
N THR A 104 -19.84 11.40 7.82
CA THR A 104 -19.96 9.94 7.71
C THR A 104 -21.42 9.45 7.75
N SER A 105 -22.38 10.37 7.74
CA SER A 105 -23.81 10.08 7.67
C SER A 105 -24.53 11.10 6.78
N LEU A 106 -25.63 10.68 6.16
CA LEU A 106 -26.52 11.53 5.37
C LEU A 106 -27.96 11.31 5.84
N ASN A 107 -28.68 12.39 6.16
CA ASN A 107 -30.06 12.36 6.67
C ASN A 107 -30.26 11.46 7.90
N GLY A 108 -29.20 11.33 8.74
CA GLY A 108 -29.23 10.52 9.94
C GLY A 108 -28.81 9.05 9.74
N GLU A 109 -28.65 8.61 8.50
CA GLU A 109 -28.19 7.25 8.18
C GLU A 109 -26.69 7.22 7.96
N PRO A 110 -25.94 6.25 8.55
CA PRO A 110 -24.52 6.07 8.36
C PRO A 110 -24.19 5.79 6.88
N LEU A 111 -23.09 6.39 6.40
CA LEU A 111 -22.50 6.01 5.12
C LEU A 111 -21.64 4.76 5.29
N LEU A 112 -21.90 3.72 4.50
CA LEU A 112 -21.11 2.49 4.54
C LEU A 112 -19.74 2.66 3.89
N ASN A 113 -19.64 3.51 2.86
CA ASN A 113 -18.45 3.67 2.04
C ASN A 113 -18.05 5.14 1.96
N GLY A 114 -16.82 5.43 2.39
CA GLY A 114 -16.25 6.76 2.33
C GLY A 114 -16.96 7.78 3.23
N ALA A 115 -16.86 9.03 2.83
CA ALA A 115 -17.48 10.16 3.49
C ALA A 115 -17.92 11.21 2.46
N ILE A 116 -18.74 12.15 2.89
CA ILE A 116 -19.03 13.37 2.13
C ILE A 116 -18.02 14.42 2.57
N GLN A 117 -17.30 14.99 1.61
CA GLN A 117 -16.31 16.04 1.86
C GLN A 117 -16.94 17.22 2.60
N GLY A 118 -16.23 17.71 3.61
CA GLY A 118 -16.50 18.94 4.31
C GLY A 118 -15.63 20.10 3.79
N ASP A 119 -15.59 21.20 4.55
CA ASP A 119 -14.88 22.43 4.18
C ASP A 119 -13.62 22.66 5.05
N ALA A 120 -13.27 21.73 5.96
CA ALA A 120 -12.15 21.88 6.87
C ALA A 120 -10.82 22.05 6.13
N SER A 121 -10.00 22.98 6.60
CA SER A 121 -8.65 23.20 6.10
C SER A 121 -7.68 22.24 6.79
N THR A 122 -7.30 21.20 6.09
CA THR A 122 -6.36 20.18 6.59
C THR A 122 -4.99 20.31 5.94
N ILE A 123 -3.94 19.82 6.63
CA ILE A 123 -2.54 20.05 6.24
C ILE A 123 -2.17 19.42 4.90
N PHE A 124 -2.76 18.24 4.58
CA PHE A 124 -2.54 17.55 3.33
C PHE A 124 -3.75 17.59 2.40
N SER A 125 -4.73 18.44 2.72
CA SER A 125 -5.93 18.69 1.90
C SER A 125 -6.60 17.38 1.43
N THR A 126 -6.72 16.40 2.34
CA THR A 126 -7.35 15.12 1.98
C THR A 126 -8.80 15.31 1.59
N GLN A 127 -9.19 14.61 0.54
CA GLN A 127 -10.53 14.70 -0.07
C GLN A 127 -11.12 13.30 -0.24
N PHE A 128 -12.41 13.19 0.02
CA PHE A 128 -13.19 11.98 -0.16
C PHE A 128 -14.03 12.06 -1.43
N THR A 129 -13.98 11.03 -2.25
CA THR A 129 -14.89 10.91 -3.38
C THR A 129 -16.22 10.31 -2.90
N PRO A 130 -17.34 11.00 -2.99
CA PRO A 130 -18.63 10.54 -2.46
C PRO A 130 -19.04 9.17 -3.02
N ASN A 131 -19.60 8.31 -2.16
CA ASN A 131 -20.04 6.94 -2.48
C ASN A 131 -18.93 6.01 -3.00
N THR A 132 -17.70 6.31 -2.67
CA THR A 132 -16.52 5.45 -2.94
C THR A 132 -15.67 5.33 -1.69
N THR A 133 -14.67 4.45 -1.75
CA THR A 133 -13.65 4.34 -0.70
C THR A 133 -12.40 5.18 -0.98
N SER A 134 -12.44 6.02 -2.03
CA SER A 134 -11.28 6.78 -2.48
C SER A 134 -10.99 7.99 -1.61
N ILE A 135 -9.73 8.11 -1.21
CA ILE A 135 -9.14 9.29 -0.55
C ILE A 135 -7.98 9.77 -1.43
N THR A 136 -7.92 11.07 -1.68
CA THR A 136 -6.76 11.72 -2.31
C THR A 136 -6.25 12.84 -1.43
N GLY A 137 -5.02 13.27 -1.60
CA GLY A 137 -4.42 14.37 -0.84
C GLY A 137 -3.28 15.03 -1.60
N ASP A 138 -2.61 15.98 -0.96
CA ASP A 138 -1.41 16.63 -1.49
C ASP A 138 -0.17 15.77 -1.23
N ASP A 139 0.16 14.90 -2.21
CA ASP A 139 1.32 14.03 -2.14
C ASP A 139 2.65 14.81 -2.07
N ASN A 140 2.74 16.03 -2.61
CA ASN A 140 3.93 16.84 -2.51
C ASN A 140 4.14 17.35 -1.08
N ALA A 141 3.07 17.81 -0.43
CA ALA A 141 3.13 18.21 0.96
C ALA A 141 3.55 17.03 1.85
N THR A 142 3.00 15.83 1.64
CA THR A 142 3.40 14.63 2.41
C THR A 142 4.87 14.29 2.23
N ARG A 143 5.41 14.38 1.00
CA ARG A 143 6.84 14.15 0.73
C ARG A 143 7.73 15.21 1.35
N THR A 144 7.28 16.46 1.38
CA THR A 144 7.99 17.55 2.05
C THR A 144 8.13 17.26 3.55
N TYR A 145 7.06 16.80 4.21
CA TYR A 145 7.11 16.37 5.61
C TYR A 145 8.01 15.15 5.82
N ALA A 146 7.98 14.18 4.89
CA ALA A 146 8.86 13.02 4.95
C ALA A 146 10.33 13.44 4.83
N ALA A 147 10.67 14.36 3.93
CA ALA A 147 12.02 14.92 3.82
C ALA A 147 12.48 15.58 5.13
N GLN A 148 11.60 16.31 5.81
CA GLN A 148 11.93 16.91 7.10
C GLN A 148 12.20 15.84 8.18
N ALA A 149 11.41 14.76 8.20
CA ALA A 149 11.64 13.66 9.14
C ALA A 149 13.03 13.03 8.92
N ILE A 150 13.39 12.75 7.66
CA ILE A 150 14.68 12.17 7.30
C ILE A 150 15.82 13.17 7.60
N ARG A 151 15.67 14.45 7.22
CA ARG A 151 16.67 15.50 7.46
C ARG A 151 16.98 15.65 8.95
N LYS A 152 15.98 15.67 9.80
CA LYS A 152 16.13 15.91 11.22
C LYS A 152 16.51 14.69 12.05
N LYS A 153 16.08 13.50 11.64
CA LYS A 153 16.23 12.26 12.43
C LYS A 153 16.73 11.06 11.63
N GLY A 154 17.04 11.24 10.35
CA GLY A 154 17.46 10.15 9.46
C GLY A 154 18.94 9.75 9.57
N GLY A 155 19.77 10.51 10.28
CA GLY A 155 21.15 10.15 10.55
C GLY A 155 21.26 9.07 11.63
N LYS A 156 22.45 8.50 11.81
CA LYS A 156 22.71 7.45 12.81
C LYS A 156 22.30 7.91 14.22
N ASN A 157 21.65 7.02 14.96
CA ASN A 157 21.14 7.29 16.31
C ASN A 157 20.17 8.48 16.36
N GLY A 158 19.36 8.66 15.31
CA GLY A 158 18.37 9.75 15.22
C GLY A 158 18.99 11.14 15.10
N SER A 159 20.23 11.26 14.64
CA SER A 159 20.88 12.53 14.33
C SER A 159 20.38 13.13 13.02
N GLU A 160 20.80 14.37 12.71
CA GLU A 160 20.49 14.99 11.43
C GLU A 160 21.17 14.26 10.27
N CYS A 161 20.44 14.14 9.13
CA CYS A 161 20.98 13.82 7.82
C CYS A 161 21.10 15.14 7.06
N THR A 162 22.29 15.48 6.59
CA THR A 162 22.60 16.77 5.93
C THR A 162 22.89 16.63 4.44
N ASP A 163 22.89 15.42 3.92
CA ASP A 163 23.08 15.15 2.49
C ASP A 163 21.72 15.20 1.78
N GLU A 164 21.49 16.27 1.02
CA GLU A 164 20.21 16.49 0.32
C GLU A 164 19.97 15.46 -0.80
N ASP A 165 21.00 14.94 -1.43
CA ASP A 165 20.87 13.87 -2.43
C ASP A 165 20.44 12.54 -1.76
N GLU A 166 21.01 12.24 -0.58
CA GLU A 166 20.57 11.12 0.23
C GLU A 166 19.12 11.29 0.69
N ILE A 167 18.75 12.47 1.21
CA ILE A 167 17.39 12.76 1.66
C ILE A 167 16.40 12.56 0.51
N SER A 168 16.68 13.14 -0.65
CA SER A 168 15.85 13.02 -1.85
C SER A 168 15.69 11.56 -2.30
N SER A 169 16.79 10.81 -2.36
CA SER A 169 16.79 9.40 -2.71
C SER A 169 15.94 8.56 -1.75
N ARG A 170 16.07 8.83 -0.45
CA ARG A 170 15.31 8.13 0.60
C ARG A 170 13.82 8.44 0.53
N VAL A 171 13.43 9.71 0.33
CA VAL A 171 12.02 10.08 0.09
C VAL A 171 11.47 9.34 -1.13
N ASN A 172 12.23 9.28 -2.22
CA ASN A 172 11.81 8.62 -3.46
C ASN A 172 11.64 7.09 -3.34
N SER A 173 12.19 6.46 -2.32
CA SER A 173 12.03 5.02 -2.06
C SER A 173 11.14 4.70 -0.86
N SER A 174 10.75 5.72 -0.09
CA SER A 174 9.99 5.57 1.15
C SER A 174 8.54 5.14 0.95
N LEU A 175 7.97 4.60 2.02
CA LEU A 175 6.53 4.49 2.22
C LEU A 175 6.06 5.60 3.15
N ILE A 176 5.12 6.42 2.69
CA ILE A 176 4.46 7.43 3.51
C ILE A 176 3.05 6.93 3.86
N MET A 177 2.72 6.89 5.13
CA MET A 177 1.40 6.48 5.63
C MET A 177 0.70 7.71 6.22
N VAL A 178 -0.47 8.05 5.68
CA VAL A 178 -1.29 9.17 6.14
C VAL A 178 -2.56 8.65 6.79
N MET A 179 -2.66 8.83 8.11
CA MET A 179 -3.87 8.50 8.86
C MET A 179 -4.85 9.67 8.78
N VAL A 180 -6.00 9.47 8.13
CA VAL A 180 -6.99 10.55 7.94
C VAL A 180 -8.02 10.52 9.07
N ASN A 181 -8.18 11.63 9.78
CA ASN A 181 -9.02 11.75 10.99
C ASN A 181 -10.53 11.75 10.66
N VAL A 182 -10.97 10.72 9.96
CA VAL A 182 -12.39 10.48 9.64
C VAL A 182 -12.74 9.02 9.92
N LYS A 183 -13.83 8.77 10.62
CA LYS A 183 -14.28 7.41 10.97
C LYS A 183 -15.19 6.83 9.88
N CYS A 184 -14.60 6.38 8.78
CA CYS A 184 -15.32 5.71 7.69
C CYS A 184 -14.48 4.56 7.12
N HIS A 185 -15.09 3.74 6.26
CA HIS A 185 -14.37 2.77 5.45
C HIS A 185 -13.85 3.47 4.19
N ALA A 186 -12.55 3.81 4.18
CA ALA A 186 -11.89 4.41 3.03
C ALA A 186 -10.37 4.25 3.12
N GLY A 187 -9.74 4.08 1.98
CA GLY A 187 -8.30 4.04 1.80
C GLY A 187 -7.94 4.14 0.33
N THR A 188 -6.76 4.62 0.03
CA THR A 188 -6.19 4.68 -1.33
C THR A 188 -4.68 4.85 -1.24
N CYS A 189 -3.95 4.21 -2.12
CA CYS A 189 -2.51 4.42 -2.26
C CYS A 189 -2.19 5.17 -3.56
N SER A 190 -1.42 6.25 -3.45
CA SER A 190 -0.78 6.92 -4.59
C SER A 190 0.63 6.36 -4.76
N ILE A 191 0.96 5.95 -5.97
CA ILE A 191 2.27 5.42 -6.34
C ILE A 191 2.88 6.37 -7.39
N SER A 192 3.96 7.07 -7.04
CA SER A 192 4.73 7.85 -8.01
C SER A 192 5.62 6.93 -8.80
N TYR A 193 5.47 6.94 -10.12
CA TYR A 193 6.14 6.01 -11.00
C TYR A 193 6.78 6.72 -12.18
N ASN A 194 8.07 6.46 -12.37
CA ASN A 194 8.81 6.87 -13.55
C ASN A 194 9.30 5.61 -14.29
N PHE A 195 8.96 5.46 -15.54
CA PHE A 195 9.34 4.28 -16.36
C PHE A 195 10.85 4.07 -16.50
N ALA A 196 11.66 5.08 -16.21
CA ALA A 196 13.12 4.98 -16.20
C ALA A 196 13.70 4.53 -14.85
N THR A 197 12.87 4.44 -13.80
CA THR A 197 13.31 4.14 -12.44
C THR A 197 13.11 2.67 -12.12
N ASP A 198 14.05 2.06 -11.43
CA ASP A 198 13.86 0.74 -10.82
C ASP A 198 12.62 0.79 -9.90
N TYR A 199 11.67 -0.15 -10.06
CA TYR A 199 10.44 -0.17 -9.25
C TYR A 199 10.72 -0.20 -7.75
N CYS A 200 11.89 -0.66 -7.34
CA CYS A 200 12.31 -0.63 -5.95
C CYS A 200 12.42 0.79 -5.39
N ALA A 201 12.81 1.76 -6.24
CA ALA A 201 12.99 3.16 -5.86
C ALA A 201 11.74 4.02 -6.15
N VAL A 202 10.55 3.48 -5.94
CA VAL A 202 9.27 4.16 -6.20
C VAL A 202 8.57 4.48 -4.89
N SER A 203 8.38 5.77 -4.59
CA SER A 203 7.67 6.20 -3.38
C SER A 203 6.17 5.97 -3.47
N SER A 204 5.54 5.86 -2.32
CA SER A 204 4.09 5.74 -2.23
C SER A 204 3.55 6.50 -1.03
N VAL A 205 2.36 7.06 -1.21
CA VAL A 205 1.58 7.70 -0.15
C VAL A 205 0.30 6.89 0.03
N ALA A 206 0.16 6.23 1.16
CA ALA A 206 -1.01 5.43 1.51
C ALA A 206 -1.90 6.21 2.49
N TYR A 207 -3.08 6.60 2.05
CA TYR A 207 -4.10 7.25 2.85
C TYR A 207 -5.03 6.21 3.46
N THR A 208 -5.27 6.28 4.77
CA THR A 208 -6.15 5.36 5.48
C THR A 208 -7.03 6.13 6.46
N ALA A 209 -8.35 6.04 6.31
CA ALA A 209 -9.29 6.61 7.28
C ALA A 209 -9.30 5.81 8.59
N LEU A 210 -9.64 6.47 9.70
CA LEU A 210 -9.58 5.87 11.04
C LEU A 210 -10.61 4.77 11.27
N SER A 211 -11.56 4.56 10.41
CA SER A 211 -12.63 3.56 10.52
C SER A 211 -13.38 3.54 11.87
N THR A 212 -14.54 2.96 11.90
CA THR A 212 -15.32 2.70 13.15
C THR A 212 -14.85 1.44 13.88
N SER A 213 -14.16 0.53 13.17
CA SER A 213 -13.61 -0.71 13.67
C SER A 213 -12.08 -0.69 13.61
N GLU A 214 -11.43 -1.05 14.71
CA GLU A 214 -9.96 -1.18 14.74
C GLU A 214 -9.45 -2.25 13.78
N GLU A 215 -10.18 -3.35 13.66
CA GLU A 215 -9.85 -4.44 12.76
C GLU A 215 -9.96 -3.98 11.30
N MET A 216 -11.05 -3.32 10.93
CA MET A 216 -11.24 -2.78 9.59
C MET A 216 -10.13 -1.77 9.24
N ARG A 217 -9.80 -0.83 10.14
CA ARG A 217 -8.70 0.11 9.95
C ARG A 217 -7.38 -0.61 9.72
N ARG A 218 -7.07 -1.62 10.56
CA ARG A 218 -5.83 -2.40 10.46
C ARG A 218 -5.70 -3.04 9.08
N TRP A 219 -6.72 -3.72 8.61
CA TRP A 219 -6.64 -4.42 7.33
C TRP A 219 -6.70 -3.48 6.13
N THR A 220 -7.42 -2.35 6.24
CA THR A 220 -7.33 -1.26 5.26
C THR A 220 -5.89 -0.71 5.18
N LEU A 221 -5.27 -0.43 6.33
CA LEU A 221 -3.88 0.03 6.37
C LEU A 221 -2.91 -0.99 5.75
N ILE A 222 -3.05 -2.27 6.09
CA ILE A 222 -2.20 -3.35 5.55
C ILE A 222 -2.38 -3.47 4.04
N HIS A 223 -3.61 -3.38 3.53
CA HIS A 223 -3.92 -3.40 2.11
C HIS A 223 -3.28 -2.21 1.39
N GLU A 224 -3.55 -0.97 1.85
CA GLU A 224 -3.07 0.24 1.19
C GLU A 224 -1.56 0.44 1.35
N ALA A 225 -1.06 0.42 2.57
CA ALA A 225 0.34 0.70 2.84
C ALA A 225 1.24 -0.52 2.61
N GLY A 226 0.84 -1.69 3.08
CA GLY A 226 1.61 -2.93 2.93
C GLY A 226 1.54 -3.48 1.51
N GLY A 227 0.34 -3.62 0.97
CA GLY A 227 0.11 -4.17 -0.35
C GLY A 227 0.52 -3.22 -1.47
N HIS A 228 -0.27 -2.17 -1.67
CA HIS A 228 0.01 -1.21 -2.76
C HIS A 228 1.25 -0.38 -2.48
N GLY A 229 1.35 0.17 -1.28
CA GLY A 229 2.37 1.14 -0.92
C GLY A 229 3.77 0.55 -0.93
N PHE A 230 4.08 -0.40 -0.08
CA PHE A 230 5.40 -1.00 -0.03
C PHE A 230 5.55 -2.17 -1.00
N GLY A 231 4.59 -3.10 -1.04
CA GLY A 231 4.67 -4.30 -1.87
C GLY A 231 4.55 -4.06 -3.37
N LYS A 232 4.05 -2.89 -3.79
CA LYS A 232 3.74 -2.57 -5.19
C LYS A 232 2.81 -3.62 -5.83
N LEU A 233 1.89 -4.14 -5.02
CA LEU A 233 0.92 -5.15 -5.41
C LEU A 233 -0.31 -4.49 -6.04
N SER A 234 -0.99 -5.22 -6.89
CA SER A 234 -2.30 -4.85 -7.43
C SER A 234 -3.41 -5.44 -6.57
N ASP A 235 -4.62 -4.91 -6.73
CA ASP A 235 -5.83 -5.56 -6.27
C ASP A 235 -6.00 -6.94 -6.93
N GLU A 236 -6.41 -7.93 -6.15
CA GLU A 236 -6.70 -9.28 -6.62
C GLU A 236 -8.21 -9.53 -6.79
N TYR A 237 -9.06 -8.56 -6.45
CA TYR A 237 -10.50 -8.64 -6.75
C TYR A 237 -10.79 -8.23 -8.20
N GLY A 238 -11.95 -8.70 -8.71
CA GLY A 238 -12.35 -8.44 -10.08
C GLY A 238 -13.87 -8.40 -10.18
N ASP A 239 -14.44 -7.21 -10.04
CA ASP A 239 -15.89 -7.01 -10.03
C ASP A 239 -16.39 -6.40 -11.35
N ASN A 240 -15.48 -5.83 -12.15
CA ASN A 240 -15.81 -5.15 -13.39
C ASN A 240 -15.50 -6.01 -14.61
N PHE A 241 -16.49 -6.20 -15.47
CA PHE A 241 -16.26 -6.81 -16.77
C PHE A 241 -15.91 -5.72 -17.80
N ILE A 242 -14.83 -5.95 -18.56
CA ILE A 242 -14.42 -5.03 -19.63
C ILE A 242 -14.23 -5.83 -20.93
N ASN A 243 -14.67 -5.28 -22.04
CA ASN A 243 -14.59 -5.92 -23.36
C ASN A 243 -13.20 -5.78 -24.02
N SER A 244 -12.50 -4.68 -23.76
CA SER A 244 -11.15 -4.42 -24.28
C SER A 244 -10.52 -3.24 -23.58
N PHE A 245 -9.18 -3.26 -23.51
CA PHE A 245 -8.38 -2.05 -23.25
C PHE A 245 -8.05 -1.34 -24.57
N SER A 246 -7.81 -0.04 -24.50
CA SER A 246 -7.16 0.67 -25.59
C SER A 246 -5.70 0.20 -25.72
N THR A 247 -5.10 0.39 -26.90
CA THR A 247 -3.66 0.08 -27.10
C THR A 247 -2.78 0.81 -26.09
N THR A 248 -3.12 2.04 -25.76
CA THR A 248 -2.37 2.86 -24.78
C THR A 248 -2.45 2.25 -23.38
N GLU A 249 -3.61 1.81 -22.95
CA GLU A 249 -3.77 1.14 -21.64
C GLU A 249 -2.98 -0.16 -21.57
N TRP A 250 -2.97 -0.95 -22.65
CA TRP A 250 -2.14 -2.15 -22.75
C TRP A 250 -0.65 -1.84 -22.66
N ASP A 251 -0.18 -0.84 -23.38
CA ASP A 251 1.23 -0.42 -23.34
C ASP A 251 1.65 -0.01 -21.92
N TYR A 252 0.78 0.69 -21.20
CA TYR A 252 1.04 1.05 -19.80
C TYR A 252 1.11 -0.19 -18.90
N LEU A 253 0.19 -1.13 -19.03
CA LEU A 253 0.19 -2.37 -18.25
C LEU A 253 1.46 -3.17 -18.47
N ILE A 254 1.85 -3.38 -19.73
CA ILE A 254 3.08 -4.10 -20.10
C ILE A 254 4.30 -3.41 -19.51
N ARG A 255 4.38 -2.08 -19.56
CA ARG A 255 5.50 -1.33 -18.98
C ARG A 255 5.54 -1.47 -17.47
N GLN A 256 4.41 -1.40 -16.78
CA GLN A 256 4.30 -1.62 -15.34
C GLN A 256 4.82 -3.00 -14.95
N HIS A 257 4.39 -4.05 -15.63
CA HIS A 257 4.85 -5.40 -15.39
C HIS A 257 6.34 -5.58 -15.67
N ASN A 258 6.83 -5.04 -16.79
CA ASN A 258 8.26 -5.10 -17.13
C ASN A 258 9.12 -4.37 -16.08
N SER A 259 8.58 -3.36 -15.42
CA SER A 259 9.26 -2.68 -14.31
C SER A 259 9.20 -3.42 -12.98
N GLY A 260 8.39 -4.44 -12.85
CA GLY A 260 8.25 -5.26 -11.64
C GLY A 260 7.12 -4.87 -10.70
N ILE A 261 6.27 -3.90 -11.08
CA ILE A 261 5.04 -3.56 -10.35
C ILE A 261 3.97 -4.62 -10.65
N TYR A 262 3.13 -4.91 -9.65
CA TYR A 262 1.97 -5.80 -9.78
C TYR A 262 2.29 -7.27 -10.06
N ARG A 263 3.34 -7.79 -9.43
CA ARG A 263 3.76 -9.20 -9.60
C ARG A 263 2.75 -10.23 -9.09
N ASN A 264 1.76 -9.80 -8.33
CA ASN A 264 0.70 -10.65 -7.80
C ASN A 264 -0.52 -10.81 -8.74
N ILE A 265 -0.48 -10.24 -9.93
CA ILE A 265 -1.45 -10.47 -10.99
C ILE A 265 -0.72 -10.74 -12.30
N ASN A 266 -1.40 -11.38 -13.24
CA ASN A 266 -0.88 -11.60 -14.59
C ASN A 266 -1.98 -11.31 -15.59
N GLU A 267 -1.60 -10.73 -16.74
CA GLU A 267 -2.54 -10.58 -17.83
C GLU A 267 -2.91 -11.93 -18.39
N HIS A 268 -4.18 -12.08 -18.64
CA HIS A 268 -4.72 -13.21 -19.35
C HIS A 268 -5.53 -12.68 -20.53
N TRP A 269 -4.99 -12.81 -21.73
CA TRP A 269 -5.70 -12.39 -22.92
C TRP A 269 -5.45 -13.32 -24.09
N THR A 270 -6.55 -13.95 -24.56
CA THR A 270 -6.61 -14.52 -25.89
C THR A 270 -7.80 -13.89 -26.60
N ALA A 271 -7.56 -13.41 -27.82
CA ALA A 271 -8.56 -12.69 -28.63
C ALA A 271 -9.78 -13.56 -28.97
N ASP A 272 -9.64 -14.89 -28.86
CA ASP A 272 -10.63 -15.87 -29.32
C ASP A 272 -11.61 -16.33 -28.23
N GLU A 273 -11.39 -15.95 -26.97
CA GLU A 273 -12.14 -16.51 -25.82
C GLU A 273 -13.29 -15.62 -25.33
N LYS A 274 -13.83 -14.79 -26.21
CA LYS A 274 -14.89 -13.82 -25.87
C LYS A 274 -16.27 -14.43 -25.63
N GLU A 275 -16.51 -15.70 -25.95
CA GLU A 275 -17.91 -16.14 -26.16
C GLU A 275 -18.46 -17.17 -25.20
N ASP A 276 -17.70 -17.89 -24.40
CA ASP A 276 -18.27 -19.00 -23.63
C ASP A 276 -18.17 -18.85 -22.11
N GLY A 277 -19.36 -19.00 -21.50
CA GLY A 277 -19.70 -18.97 -20.10
C GLY A 277 -18.60 -19.40 -19.14
N TRP A 278 -18.12 -18.42 -18.43
CA TRP A 278 -17.04 -18.54 -17.49
C TRP A 278 -17.51 -19.24 -16.22
N ASP A 279 -16.95 -20.40 -15.94
CA ASP A 279 -17.15 -21.09 -14.67
C ASP A 279 -16.17 -20.59 -13.61
N ASN A 280 -16.58 -20.60 -12.36
CA ASN A 280 -15.81 -20.03 -11.24
C ASN A 280 -14.55 -20.81 -10.85
N ASP A 281 -14.28 -21.94 -11.46
CA ASP A 281 -13.12 -22.80 -11.16
C ASP A 281 -12.11 -22.79 -12.30
N PHE A 282 -11.18 -21.86 -12.21
CA PHE A 282 -10.22 -21.51 -13.27
C PHE A 282 -9.05 -22.47 -13.45
N ARG A 283 -8.94 -23.47 -12.60
CA ARG A 283 -7.77 -24.37 -12.59
C ARG A 283 -7.54 -25.13 -13.89
N ASP A 284 -8.53 -25.24 -14.76
CA ASP A 284 -8.51 -26.29 -15.77
C ASP A 284 -8.38 -25.86 -17.22
N THR A 285 -8.41 -24.58 -17.58
CA THR A 285 -8.60 -24.29 -19.01
C THR A 285 -7.77 -23.19 -19.67
N TYR A 286 -7.08 -22.28 -18.96
CA TYR A 286 -6.75 -21.02 -19.63
C TYR A 286 -5.35 -20.48 -19.54
N THR A 287 -4.46 -21.01 -18.73
CA THR A 287 -3.13 -20.41 -18.64
C THR A 287 -2.08 -21.48 -18.73
N ASP A 288 -1.16 -21.30 -19.64
CA ASP A 288 0.13 -21.97 -19.56
C ASP A 288 0.78 -21.55 -18.23
N GLU A 289 0.78 -22.48 -17.27
CA GLU A 289 1.35 -22.26 -15.92
C GLU A 289 2.78 -21.70 -15.98
N SER A 290 3.48 -21.92 -17.10
CA SER A 290 4.82 -21.40 -17.34
C SER A 290 4.86 -19.88 -17.55
N ASN A 291 3.73 -19.22 -17.82
CA ASN A 291 3.66 -17.82 -18.22
C ASN A 291 3.23 -16.86 -17.11
N VAL A 292 2.87 -17.35 -15.92
CA VAL A 292 2.54 -16.47 -14.80
C VAL A 292 3.78 -16.08 -13.99
N TYR A 293 3.79 -14.92 -13.38
CA TYR A 293 4.94 -14.42 -12.58
C TYR A 293 5.32 -15.34 -11.40
N TRP A 294 4.37 -16.15 -10.93
CA TRP A 294 4.55 -17.11 -9.83
C TRP A 294 4.71 -18.56 -10.31
N SER A 295 4.99 -18.77 -11.60
CA SER A 295 5.15 -20.12 -12.18
C SER A 295 6.13 -20.99 -11.41
N ASP A 296 7.26 -20.41 -11.01
CA ASP A 296 8.29 -21.13 -10.25
C ASP A 296 7.76 -21.61 -8.87
N LEU A 297 6.81 -20.88 -8.25
CA LEU A 297 6.21 -21.25 -6.97
C LEU A 297 5.11 -22.34 -7.09
N LEU A 298 4.66 -22.66 -8.31
CA LEU A 298 3.69 -23.72 -8.55
C LEU A 298 4.31 -25.11 -8.44
N ASP A 299 5.65 -25.22 -8.40
CA ASP A 299 6.33 -26.50 -8.13
C ASP A 299 5.86 -27.07 -6.78
N ALA A 300 5.29 -28.26 -6.84
CA ALA A 300 4.72 -28.95 -5.68
C ALA A 300 5.75 -29.20 -4.56
N SER A 301 7.05 -29.20 -4.87
CA SER A 301 8.13 -29.37 -3.89
C SER A 301 8.21 -28.24 -2.88
N TYR A 302 7.74 -27.02 -3.23
CA TYR A 302 7.68 -25.87 -2.32
C TYR A 302 6.45 -25.90 -1.39
N GLY A 303 5.42 -26.67 -1.72
CA GLY A 303 4.25 -26.88 -0.87
C GLY A 303 3.18 -25.77 -0.90
N TYR A 304 3.38 -24.66 -1.63
CA TYR A 304 2.42 -23.55 -1.66
C TYR A 304 1.08 -23.89 -2.29
N THR A 305 1.08 -24.81 -3.26
CA THR A 305 -0.16 -25.29 -3.89
C THR A 305 -1.09 -26.00 -2.90
N THR A 306 -0.51 -26.65 -1.87
CA THR A 306 -1.27 -27.34 -0.82
C THR A 306 -1.52 -26.49 0.41
N SER A 307 -0.53 -25.66 0.84
CA SER A 307 -0.64 -24.89 2.08
C SER A 307 -1.48 -23.62 1.93
N GLU A 308 -1.41 -22.97 0.75
CA GLU A 308 -2.10 -21.69 0.49
C GLU A 308 -3.11 -21.79 -0.67
N GLY A 309 -3.18 -22.94 -1.35
CA GLY A 309 -3.99 -23.08 -2.55
C GLY A 309 -3.43 -22.23 -3.70
N LEU A 310 -2.08 -22.05 -3.76
CA LEU A 310 -1.46 -21.34 -4.86
C LEU A 310 -1.82 -21.99 -6.19
N GLY A 311 -2.27 -21.20 -7.14
CA GLY A 311 -2.72 -21.67 -8.44
C GLY A 311 -2.92 -20.49 -9.39
N ILE A 312 -3.88 -20.62 -10.28
CA ILE A 312 -4.26 -19.58 -11.22
C ILE A 312 -5.77 -19.37 -11.10
N TYR A 313 -6.15 -18.18 -10.63
CA TYR A 313 -7.54 -17.83 -10.37
C TYR A 313 -7.93 -16.62 -11.20
N ARG A 314 -9.15 -16.61 -11.69
CA ARG A 314 -9.69 -15.55 -12.51
C ARG A 314 -9.87 -14.26 -11.74
N GLY A 315 -9.62 -13.13 -12.42
CA GLY A 315 -9.83 -11.77 -11.93
C GLY A 315 -8.62 -11.20 -11.20
N GLY A 316 -8.51 -9.90 -11.28
CA GLY A 316 -7.47 -9.07 -10.68
C GLY A 316 -7.53 -7.67 -11.27
N LYS A 317 -6.84 -6.70 -10.65
CA LYS A 317 -6.82 -5.29 -11.05
C LYS A 317 -8.22 -4.71 -11.26
N THR A 318 -9.19 -5.12 -10.42
CA THR A 318 -10.62 -4.81 -10.51
C THR A 318 -11.40 -5.43 -11.67
N TYR A 319 -10.73 -6.13 -12.58
CA TYR A 319 -11.39 -6.74 -13.74
C TYR A 319 -11.61 -8.23 -13.55
N SER A 320 -12.80 -8.70 -13.89
CA SER A 320 -13.19 -10.08 -13.74
C SER A 320 -12.69 -11.01 -14.86
N ASN A 321 -12.18 -10.46 -15.97
CA ASN A 321 -11.96 -11.24 -17.20
C ASN A 321 -10.61 -11.03 -17.91
N LEU A 322 -9.77 -10.11 -17.46
CA LEU A 322 -8.52 -9.80 -18.17
C LEU A 322 -7.26 -10.15 -17.39
N PHE A 323 -7.42 -10.54 -16.15
CA PHE A 323 -6.30 -10.86 -15.26
C PHE A 323 -6.57 -12.16 -14.53
N CYS A 324 -5.48 -12.79 -14.12
CA CYS A 324 -5.50 -13.85 -13.13
C CYS A 324 -4.68 -13.47 -11.90
N ARG A 325 -4.97 -14.11 -10.79
CA ARG A 325 -4.35 -13.95 -9.49
C ARG A 325 -3.89 -15.29 -8.93
N PRO A 326 -2.99 -15.30 -7.94
CA PRO A 326 -2.33 -16.53 -7.50
C PRO A 326 -3.14 -17.37 -6.51
N THR A 327 -4.08 -16.78 -5.77
CA THR A 327 -4.87 -17.48 -4.74
C THR A 327 -6.33 -17.10 -4.79
N ASN A 328 -7.18 -17.97 -4.22
CA ASN A 328 -8.60 -17.65 -4.12
C ASN A 328 -8.86 -16.49 -3.15
N ASN A 329 -8.05 -16.33 -2.10
CA ASN A 329 -8.20 -15.28 -1.12
C ASN A 329 -6.83 -14.74 -0.66
N SER A 330 -6.79 -13.46 -0.32
CA SER A 330 -5.63 -12.75 0.25
C SER A 330 -6.08 -11.38 0.73
N VAL A 331 -5.23 -10.64 1.45
CA VAL A 331 -5.51 -9.26 1.84
C VAL A 331 -5.70 -8.33 0.65
N MET A 332 -5.08 -8.62 -0.49
CA MET A 332 -5.22 -7.83 -1.73
C MET A 332 -6.53 -8.14 -2.47
N ARG A 333 -7.25 -9.20 -2.09
CA ARG A 333 -8.55 -9.54 -2.66
C ARG A 333 -9.72 -9.15 -1.77
N ASN A 334 -9.65 -9.51 -0.49
CA ASN A 334 -10.71 -9.24 0.46
C ASN A 334 -10.14 -9.07 1.88
N GLN A 335 -9.81 -7.84 2.20
CA GLN A 335 -9.27 -7.47 3.51
C GLN A 335 -10.28 -7.64 4.66
N PHE A 336 -11.55 -7.92 4.37
CA PHE A 336 -12.58 -8.13 5.39
C PHE A 336 -12.85 -9.61 5.68
N ASP A 337 -12.40 -10.49 4.81
CA ASP A 337 -12.51 -11.92 5.04
C ASP A 337 -11.36 -12.39 5.94
N PRO A 338 -11.63 -12.93 7.12
CA PRO A 338 -10.56 -13.45 7.99
C PRO A 338 -9.66 -14.49 7.32
N ASP A 339 -10.20 -15.27 6.38
CA ASP A 339 -9.42 -16.23 5.60
C ASP A 339 -8.50 -15.55 4.57
N GLY A 340 -8.70 -14.25 4.31
CA GLY A 340 -7.86 -13.40 3.45
C GLY A 340 -6.83 -12.56 4.23
N HIS A 341 -6.76 -12.67 5.55
CA HIS A 341 -5.88 -11.84 6.38
C HIS A 341 -4.40 -12.22 6.30
N TYR A 342 -3.89 -12.41 5.09
CA TYR A 342 -2.49 -12.71 4.81
C TYR A 342 -2.08 -12.25 3.41
N PHE A 343 -0.78 -12.07 3.19
CA PHE A 343 -0.20 -11.96 1.85
C PHE A 343 0.14 -13.36 1.33
N ASN A 344 -0.32 -13.70 0.12
CA ASN A 344 0.05 -14.96 -0.52
C ASN A 344 1.54 -15.02 -0.89
N ALA A 345 2.05 -16.19 -1.25
CA ALA A 345 3.48 -16.42 -1.44
C ALA A 345 4.14 -15.46 -2.44
N ILE A 346 3.51 -15.19 -3.60
CA ILE A 346 4.08 -14.26 -4.58
C ILE A 346 4.08 -12.82 -4.06
N SER A 347 3.05 -12.41 -3.31
CA SER A 347 3.00 -11.11 -2.66
C SER A 347 4.11 -10.97 -1.63
N ARG A 348 4.35 -11.99 -0.80
CA ARG A 348 5.46 -12.01 0.16
C ARG A 348 6.81 -11.98 -0.54
N TRP A 349 6.96 -12.69 -1.67
CA TRP A 349 8.19 -12.65 -2.46
C TRP A 349 8.45 -11.26 -3.04
N ALA A 350 7.43 -10.59 -3.59
CA ALA A 350 7.55 -9.23 -4.11
C ALA A 350 7.96 -8.23 -3.01
N ILE A 351 7.32 -8.30 -1.83
CA ILE A 351 7.65 -7.47 -0.67
C ILE A 351 9.09 -7.73 -0.20
N TRP A 352 9.45 -9.00 -0.01
CA TRP A 352 10.78 -9.40 0.46
C TRP A 352 11.87 -8.97 -0.53
N TYR A 353 11.70 -9.25 -1.82
CA TYR A 353 12.69 -8.90 -2.85
C TYR A 353 12.90 -7.38 -2.93
N ARG A 354 11.82 -6.59 -2.93
CA ARG A 354 11.92 -5.13 -2.91
C ARG A 354 12.72 -4.65 -1.71
N LEU A 355 12.42 -5.16 -0.53
CA LEU A 355 13.13 -4.79 0.69
C LEU A 355 14.62 -5.15 0.63
N MET A 356 14.94 -6.38 0.20
CA MET A 356 16.32 -6.83 0.10
C MET A 356 17.12 -5.96 -0.91
N ARG A 357 16.49 -5.53 -1.99
CA ARG A 357 17.10 -4.62 -2.96
C ARG A 357 17.32 -3.22 -2.37
N LEU A 358 16.31 -2.64 -1.74
CA LEU A 358 16.40 -1.30 -1.13
C LEU A 358 17.45 -1.21 -0.02
N THR A 359 17.67 -2.29 0.69
CA THR A 359 18.57 -2.33 1.84
C THR A 359 19.94 -2.95 1.54
N ASN A 360 20.25 -3.16 0.26
CA ASN A 360 21.48 -3.81 -0.22
C ASN A 360 21.76 -5.17 0.47
N SER A 361 20.67 -5.91 0.75
CA SER A 361 20.73 -7.17 1.51
C SER A 361 20.64 -8.42 0.63
N THR A 362 20.67 -8.26 -0.69
CA THR A 362 20.72 -9.35 -1.67
C THR A 362 21.70 -9.08 -2.78
N THR A 363 22.30 -10.11 -3.31
CA THR A 363 23.15 -10.07 -4.51
C THR A 363 22.39 -10.44 -5.78
N ALA A 364 21.14 -10.92 -5.67
CA ALA A 364 20.30 -11.27 -6.81
C ALA A 364 20.07 -10.05 -7.70
N GLN A 365 20.35 -10.20 -9.00
CA GLN A 365 20.22 -9.13 -9.98
C GLN A 365 18.80 -9.07 -10.58
N SER A 366 18.03 -10.14 -10.41
CA SER A 366 16.65 -10.24 -10.88
C SER A 366 15.73 -10.86 -9.83
N PHE A 367 14.44 -10.65 -10.02
CA PHE A 367 13.43 -11.26 -9.16
C PHE A 367 13.54 -12.80 -9.16
N LYS A 368 13.69 -13.40 -10.32
CA LYS A 368 13.80 -14.86 -10.48
C LYS A 368 15.06 -15.43 -9.80
N GLU A 369 16.19 -14.74 -9.88
CA GLU A 369 17.43 -15.19 -9.20
C GLU A 369 17.33 -15.19 -7.67
N SER A 370 16.36 -14.47 -7.12
CA SER A 370 16.16 -14.37 -5.67
C SER A 370 15.28 -15.51 -5.09
N LEU A 371 14.78 -16.43 -5.92
CA LEU A 371 13.81 -17.44 -5.52
C LEU A 371 14.29 -18.31 -4.35
N ASP A 372 15.47 -18.88 -4.46
CA ASP A 372 16.00 -19.78 -3.42
C ASP A 372 16.19 -19.07 -2.07
N ASP A 373 16.66 -17.82 -2.11
CA ASP A 373 16.82 -17.00 -0.91
C ASP A 373 15.46 -16.65 -0.30
N PHE A 374 14.47 -16.33 -1.15
CA PHE A 374 13.10 -16.11 -0.70
C PHE A 374 12.50 -17.36 -0.06
N ILE A 375 12.61 -18.51 -0.71
CA ILE A 375 12.10 -19.78 -0.17
C ILE A 375 12.75 -20.09 1.20
N ALA A 376 14.07 -19.88 1.32
CA ALA A 376 14.77 -20.07 2.58
C ALA A 376 14.31 -19.10 3.68
N PHE A 377 13.87 -17.91 3.33
CA PHE A 377 13.25 -16.94 4.23
C PHE A 377 11.82 -17.36 4.57
N ASP A 378 10.97 -17.59 3.57
CA ASP A 378 9.53 -17.81 3.71
C ASP A 378 9.20 -19.08 4.50
N ASN A 379 10.01 -20.14 4.35
CA ASN A 379 9.86 -21.39 5.12
C ASN A 379 10.07 -21.21 6.64
N LYS A 380 10.60 -20.07 7.10
CA LYS A 380 10.74 -19.76 8.51
C LYS A 380 9.56 -19.00 9.08
N LEU A 381 8.67 -18.51 8.22
CA LEU A 381 7.51 -17.73 8.62
C LEU A 381 6.42 -18.63 9.19
N THR A 382 5.74 -18.12 10.21
CA THR A 382 4.49 -18.70 10.67
C THR A 382 3.34 -17.89 10.06
N ILE A 383 2.76 -18.40 8.99
CA ILE A 383 1.58 -17.78 8.37
C ILE A 383 0.36 -18.20 9.17
N GLU A 384 -0.10 -17.34 10.05
CA GLU A 384 -1.34 -17.54 10.76
C GLU A 384 -2.53 -17.33 9.80
N LYS A 385 -3.07 -18.41 9.28
CA LYS A 385 -4.42 -18.41 8.71
C LYS A 385 -5.39 -18.37 9.89
N ASN A 386 -5.81 -17.19 10.30
CA ASN A 386 -6.70 -16.99 11.44
C ASN A 386 -8.10 -17.54 11.14
N SER A 387 -8.29 -18.84 11.31
CA SER A 387 -9.59 -19.50 11.25
C SER A 387 -10.44 -19.28 12.52
N ALA A 388 -10.00 -18.43 13.46
CA ALA A 388 -10.59 -18.38 14.79
C ALA A 388 -11.19 -17.01 15.22
N LEU A 389 -11.18 -15.99 14.38
CA LEU A 389 -11.85 -14.72 14.69
C LEU A 389 -13.23 -14.63 14.04
N THR A 390 -14.13 -15.53 14.46
CA THR A 390 -15.56 -15.43 14.16
C THR A 390 -16.20 -14.33 15.03
N LYS A 391 -15.85 -13.09 14.78
CA LYS A 391 -16.76 -11.96 15.00
C LYS A 391 -16.95 -11.32 13.65
N SER A 392 -18.08 -11.62 13.03
CA SER A 392 -18.51 -10.96 11.81
C SER A 392 -18.45 -9.45 12.03
N CYS A 393 -17.46 -8.80 11.42
CA CYS A 393 -17.64 -7.42 11.09
C CYS A 393 -18.79 -7.39 10.09
N ASP A 394 -19.79 -6.55 10.31
CA ASP A 394 -20.87 -6.36 9.36
C ASP A 394 -20.27 -5.69 8.12
N THR A 395 -19.98 -6.52 7.13
CA THR A 395 -19.35 -6.10 5.86
C THR A 395 -20.33 -6.07 4.71
N GLU A 396 -21.61 -6.32 5.00
CA GLU A 396 -22.66 -6.29 3.98
C GLU A 396 -22.78 -4.87 3.40
N GLY A 397 -22.64 -4.76 2.08
CA GLY A 397 -22.72 -3.49 1.35
C GLY A 397 -21.43 -2.65 1.35
N LEU A 398 -20.33 -3.12 1.96
CA LEU A 398 -19.04 -2.43 1.84
C LEU A 398 -18.47 -2.62 0.42
N LEU A 399 -18.06 -1.51 -0.19
CA LEU A 399 -17.33 -1.54 -1.44
C LEU A 399 -15.87 -1.95 -1.19
N PRO A 400 -15.22 -2.60 -2.17
CA PRO A 400 -13.78 -2.75 -2.18
C PRO A 400 -13.08 -1.40 -2.02
N LEU A 401 -11.82 -1.41 -1.56
CA LEU A 401 -11.02 -0.21 -1.52
C LEU A 401 -10.76 0.33 -2.93
N ALA A 402 -10.51 1.62 -3.03
CA ALA A 402 -10.19 2.23 -4.32
C ALA A 402 -8.85 1.69 -4.83
N THR A 403 -8.78 1.44 -6.14
CA THR A 403 -7.52 1.05 -6.78
C THR A 403 -6.43 2.10 -6.57
N PRO A 404 -5.16 1.69 -6.48
CA PRO A 404 -4.07 2.62 -6.32
C PRO A 404 -4.01 3.62 -7.48
N VAL A 405 -3.75 4.86 -7.12
CA VAL A 405 -3.53 5.94 -8.10
C VAL A 405 -2.07 5.90 -8.53
N LEU A 406 -1.84 5.68 -9.81
CA LEU A 406 -0.51 5.75 -10.40
C LEU A 406 -0.26 7.16 -10.90
N ILE A 407 0.79 7.77 -10.38
CA ILE A 407 1.26 9.08 -10.78
C ILE A 407 2.49 8.88 -11.66
N TYR A 408 2.39 9.24 -12.93
CA TYR A 408 3.50 9.16 -13.86
C TYR A 408 4.23 10.49 -13.90
N GLU A 409 5.54 10.43 -13.69
CA GLU A 409 6.46 11.52 -13.97
C GLU A 409 7.07 11.29 -15.36
N GLU A 410 7.00 12.29 -16.26
CA GLU A 410 7.62 12.26 -17.59
C GLU A 410 9.10 12.60 -17.56
#